data_7d35f38e91e987ce61e967dbf2c3cf84
#
_entry.id   7d35f38e91e987ce61e967dbf2c3cf84
#
_cell.length_a   1.000
_cell.length_b   1.000
_cell.length_c   1.000
_cell.angle_alpha   90.00
_cell.angle_beta   90.00
_cell.angle_gamma   90.00
#
_symmetry.space_group_name_H-M   'P 1'
#
loop_
_entity.id
_entity.type
_entity.pdbx_description
1 polymer ?
#
loop_
_entity_poly.entity_id
_entity_poly.type
_entity_poly.pdbx_seq_one_letter_code
_entity_poly.pdbx_strand_id
1 'polypeptide(L)'
;MSTTDSIPHSDGTFHGWQGDFVEIIEQNATAWGISAEDIASLKAKKSVWDLAYPKASNKQNRTSADVQAKDDARLDYVDVIRPFTAQWLSNNAKVTDSDRTRMGLTVKTGTRTPVAKPTTSPVGEIDFSARRQHAIYFYDEDSSRSKAKPEGVHGCEIYMKVDGEAPKLVSELTYLATCTASPYVATFDGTQAGKTVYYWLRWVNTRGEAGPWSSVISANVVG
;
A
#
# COMPACT_ATOMS: atom_id res chain seq x y z
N MET A 1 -0.74 1.35 0.47
CA MET A 1 -1.35 2.55 1.10
C MET A 1 -1.92 2.12 2.43
N SER A 2 -1.37 2.63 3.52
CA SER A 2 -1.95 2.45 4.86
C SER A 2 -3.29 3.18 4.88
N THR A 3 -4.40 2.44 4.93
CA THR A 3 -5.70 3.02 5.24
C THR A 3 -5.63 3.40 6.71
N THR A 4 -5.45 4.69 6.99
CA THR A 4 -5.56 5.20 8.36
C THR A 4 -6.96 4.86 8.84
N ASP A 5 -7.06 3.99 9.86
CA ASP A 5 -8.34 3.64 10.47
C ASP A 5 -8.94 4.93 11.04
N SER A 6 -10.15 5.30 10.62
CA SER A 6 -10.85 6.49 11.10
C SER A 6 -11.31 6.37 12.55
N ILE A 7 -11.26 5.17 13.12
CA ILE A 7 -11.64 4.91 14.51
C ILE A 7 -10.44 5.23 15.42
N PRO A 8 -10.58 6.13 16.40
CA PRO A 8 -9.48 6.50 17.29
C PRO A 8 -8.90 5.32 18.07
N HIS A 9 -7.57 5.25 18.17
CA HIS A 9 -6.88 4.14 18.83
C HIS A 9 -6.99 4.20 20.36
N SER A 10 -6.87 5.39 20.98
CA SER A 10 -6.94 5.51 22.43
C SER A 10 -8.37 5.48 22.94
N ASP A 11 -8.61 4.86 24.10
CA ASP A 11 -9.94 4.75 24.72
C ASP A 11 -10.57 6.11 25.01
N GLY A 12 -9.77 7.07 25.47
CA GLY A 12 -10.25 8.42 25.78
C GLY A 12 -10.71 9.18 24.55
N THR A 13 -9.93 9.15 23.46
CA THR A 13 -10.33 9.75 22.19
C THR A 13 -11.50 9.03 21.55
N PHE A 14 -11.56 7.70 21.65
CA PHE A 14 -12.68 6.91 21.17
C PHE A 14 -13.98 7.24 21.92
N HIS A 15 -13.91 7.42 23.25
CA HIS A 15 -15.08 7.76 24.06
C HIS A 15 -15.70 9.12 23.68
N GLY A 16 -14.88 10.13 23.43
CA GLY A 16 -15.37 11.42 22.91
C GLY A 16 -15.92 11.29 21.50
N TRP A 17 -15.12 10.73 20.58
CA TRP A 17 -15.45 10.61 19.18
C TRP A 17 -16.76 9.83 18.93
N GLN A 18 -16.99 8.72 19.63
CA GLN A 18 -18.15 7.86 19.40
C GLN A 18 -19.48 8.56 19.79
N GLY A 19 -19.44 9.48 20.74
CA GLY A 19 -20.58 10.29 21.10
C GLY A 19 -21.03 11.18 19.95
N ASP A 20 -20.11 11.97 19.43
CA ASP A 20 -20.34 12.87 18.28
C ASP A 20 -20.73 12.08 17.03
N PHE A 21 -20.06 10.94 16.78
CA PHE A 21 -20.33 10.07 15.64
C PHE A 21 -21.80 9.58 15.63
N VAL A 22 -22.28 9.06 16.76
CA VAL A 22 -23.66 8.56 16.85
C VAL A 22 -24.67 9.69 16.79
N GLU A 23 -24.41 10.85 17.45
CA GLU A 23 -25.30 12.00 17.43
C GLU A 23 -25.52 12.52 16.00
N ILE A 24 -24.45 12.66 15.20
CA ILE A 24 -24.55 13.09 13.80
C ILE A 24 -25.37 12.08 12.97
N ILE A 25 -25.20 10.79 13.20
CA ILE A 25 -25.97 9.74 12.53
C ILE A 25 -27.46 9.86 12.88
N GLU A 26 -27.80 9.99 14.14
CA GLU A 26 -29.20 10.11 14.59
C GLU A 26 -29.90 11.33 13.99
N GLN A 27 -29.22 12.47 13.95
CA GLN A 27 -29.75 13.71 13.38
C GLN A 27 -30.04 13.58 11.87
N ASN A 28 -29.32 12.73 11.15
CA ASN A 28 -29.39 12.63 9.69
C ASN A 28 -29.92 11.28 9.18
N ALA A 29 -30.29 10.39 10.06
CA ALA A 29 -30.66 9.00 9.73
C ALA A 29 -31.69 8.88 8.61
N THR A 30 -32.77 9.63 8.69
CA THR A 30 -33.85 9.63 7.68
C THR A 30 -33.34 10.18 6.33
N ALA A 31 -32.58 11.26 6.35
CA ALA A 31 -32.04 11.88 5.14
C ALA A 31 -31.07 10.94 4.42
N TRP A 32 -30.26 10.21 5.16
CA TRP A 32 -29.28 9.26 4.63
C TRP A 32 -29.87 7.89 4.29
N GLY A 33 -31.13 7.63 4.70
CA GLY A 33 -31.84 6.38 4.44
C GLY A 33 -31.37 5.20 5.31
N ILE A 34 -30.83 5.48 6.50
CA ILE A 34 -30.32 4.46 7.42
C ILE A 34 -31.49 3.75 8.08
N SER A 35 -31.40 2.41 8.20
CA SER A 35 -32.45 1.62 8.84
C SER A 35 -32.51 1.86 10.34
N ALA A 36 -33.73 1.84 10.91
CA ALA A 36 -33.92 1.99 12.35
C ALA A 36 -33.28 0.84 13.15
N GLU A 37 -33.21 -0.35 12.56
CA GLU A 37 -32.60 -1.54 13.16
C GLU A 37 -31.08 -1.38 13.30
N ASP A 38 -30.40 -0.89 12.26
CA ASP A 38 -28.96 -0.67 12.30
C ASP A 38 -28.58 0.42 13.29
N ILE A 39 -29.40 1.48 13.40
CA ILE A 39 -29.21 2.52 14.41
C ILE A 39 -29.40 1.96 15.82
N ALA A 40 -30.41 1.12 16.01
CA ALA A 40 -30.66 0.49 17.32
C ALA A 40 -29.48 -0.42 17.72
N SER A 41 -28.94 -1.19 16.78
CA SER A 41 -27.75 -2.02 16.99
C SER A 41 -26.53 -1.18 17.40
N LEU A 42 -26.25 -0.09 16.69
CA LEU A 42 -25.16 0.82 16.99
C LEU A 42 -25.32 1.42 18.41
N LYS A 43 -26.52 1.88 18.76
CA LYS A 43 -26.84 2.46 20.08
C LYS A 43 -26.74 1.44 21.22
N ALA A 44 -27.13 0.21 20.98
CA ALA A 44 -27.01 -0.85 21.98
C ALA A 44 -25.54 -1.07 22.37
N LYS A 45 -24.62 -1.13 21.40
CA LYS A 45 -23.19 -1.29 21.66
C LYS A 45 -22.59 -0.02 22.29
N LYS A 46 -23.02 1.17 21.85
CA LYS A 46 -22.67 2.43 22.50
C LYS A 46 -23.00 2.42 23.99
N SER A 47 -24.21 1.97 24.35
CA SER A 47 -24.64 1.95 25.74
C SER A 47 -23.80 1.01 26.62
N VAL A 48 -23.39 -0.15 26.09
CA VAL A 48 -22.47 -1.07 26.78
C VAL A 48 -21.11 -0.42 27.03
N TRP A 49 -20.57 0.27 26.01
CA TRP A 49 -19.31 1.02 26.13
C TRP A 49 -19.41 2.15 27.18
N ASP A 50 -20.47 2.95 27.11
CA ASP A 50 -20.69 4.08 28.02
C ASP A 50 -20.82 3.66 29.49
N LEU A 51 -21.25 2.42 29.75
CA LEU A 51 -21.29 1.84 31.09
C LEU A 51 -19.94 1.25 31.54
N ALA A 52 -19.18 0.67 30.61
CA ALA A 52 -17.91 0.00 30.93
C ALA A 52 -16.74 0.97 31.05
N TYR A 53 -16.65 1.96 30.15
CA TYR A 53 -15.51 2.87 30.07
C TYR A 53 -15.27 3.68 31.36
N PRO A 54 -16.28 4.33 32.01
CA PRO A 54 -16.06 5.10 33.23
C PRO A 54 -15.53 4.25 34.39
N LYS A 55 -15.99 3.00 34.52
CA LYS A 55 -15.54 2.07 35.57
C LYS A 55 -14.07 1.72 35.38
N ALA A 56 -13.66 1.38 34.17
CA ALA A 56 -12.28 1.01 33.86
C ALA A 56 -11.33 2.21 33.88
N SER A 57 -11.84 3.42 33.62
CA SER A 57 -11.04 4.66 33.63
C SER A 57 -10.73 5.19 35.03
N ASN A 58 -11.50 4.79 36.03
CA ASN A 58 -11.26 5.18 37.42
C ASN A 58 -10.11 4.37 38.00
N LYS A 59 -8.90 4.92 37.93
CA LYS A 59 -7.66 4.26 38.39
C LYS A 59 -7.65 3.86 39.87
N GLN A 60 -8.46 4.49 40.70
CA GLN A 60 -8.48 4.25 42.13
C GLN A 60 -9.30 3.02 42.51
N ASN A 61 -10.38 2.73 41.78
CA ASN A 61 -11.35 1.70 42.15
C ASN A 61 -11.54 0.60 41.07
N ARG A 62 -10.88 0.73 39.89
CA ARG A 62 -11.03 -0.25 38.81
C ARG A 62 -10.49 -1.62 39.17
N THR A 63 -11.18 -2.67 38.82
CA THR A 63 -10.73 -4.05 38.88
C THR A 63 -10.20 -4.53 37.50
N SER A 64 -9.49 -5.66 37.48
CA SER A 64 -9.10 -6.30 36.22
C SER A 64 -10.34 -6.71 35.39
N ALA A 65 -11.43 -7.08 36.05
CA ALA A 65 -12.70 -7.40 35.41
C ALA A 65 -13.32 -6.17 34.70
N ASP A 66 -13.24 -4.99 35.32
CA ASP A 66 -13.71 -3.75 34.70
C ASP A 66 -12.90 -3.40 33.45
N VAL A 67 -11.59 -3.62 33.47
CA VAL A 67 -10.73 -3.39 32.31
C VAL A 67 -11.09 -4.36 31.19
N GLN A 68 -11.25 -5.65 31.51
CA GLN A 68 -11.66 -6.65 30.52
C GLN A 68 -13.04 -6.33 29.92
N ALA A 69 -14.02 -6.01 30.77
CA ALA A 69 -15.35 -5.64 30.29
C ALA A 69 -15.35 -4.43 29.35
N LYS A 70 -14.46 -3.45 29.60
CA LYS A 70 -14.27 -2.30 28.70
C LYS A 70 -13.63 -2.72 27.39
N ASP A 71 -12.62 -3.58 27.42
CA ASP A 71 -11.93 -4.05 26.20
C ASP A 71 -12.88 -4.87 25.32
N ASP A 72 -13.68 -5.75 25.91
CA ASP A 72 -14.71 -6.54 25.22
C ASP A 72 -15.80 -5.62 24.61
N ALA A 73 -16.28 -4.66 25.40
CA ALA A 73 -17.27 -3.68 24.92
C ALA A 73 -16.74 -2.85 23.75
N ARG A 74 -15.44 -2.48 23.76
CA ARG A 74 -14.81 -1.77 22.66
C ARG A 74 -14.71 -2.60 21.40
N LEU A 75 -14.26 -3.86 21.51
CA LEU A 75 -14.20 -4.80 20.39
C LEU A 75 -15.55 -4.95 19.73
N ASP A 76 -16.56 -5.32 20.51
CA ASP A 76 -17.94 -5.50 20.06
C ASP A 76 -18.50 -4.24 19.36
N TYR A 77 -18.18 -3.07 19.90
CA TYR A 77 -18.68 -1.81 19.33
C TYR A 77 -17.98 -1.49 18.01
N VAL A 78 -16.67 -1.67 17.92
CA VAL A 78 -15.89 -1.47 16.67
C VAL A 78 -16.36 -2.43 15.60
N ASP A 79 -16.68 -3.67 15.94
CA ASP A 79 -17.22 -4.68 15.01
C ASP A 79 -18.58 -4.30 14.42
N VAL A 80 -19.34 -3.46 15.11
CA VAL A 80 -20.60 -2.89 14.56
C VAL A 80 -20.32 -1.61 13.78
N ILE A 81 -19.44 -0.72 14.28
CA ILE A 81 -19.12 0.56 13.63
C ILE A 81 -18.54 0.36 12.21
N ARG A 82 -17.65 -0.60 12.03
CA ARG A 82 -16.96 -0.81 10.73
C ARG A 82 -17.93 -1.18 9.60
N PRO A 83 -18.74 -2.24 9.70
CA PRO A 83 -19.72 -2.58 8.67
C PRO A 83 -20.78 -1.49 8.50
N PHE A 84 -21.23 -0.86 9.58
CA PHE A 84 -22.16 0.26 9.55
C PHE A 84 -21.60 1.41 8.69
N THR A 85 -20.35 1.82 8.96
CA THR A 85 -19.67 2.89 8.21
C THR A 85 -19.49 2.52 6.74
N ALA A 86 -19.13 1.29 6.44
CA ALA A 86 -18.95 0.81 5.07
C ALA A 86 -20.28 0.82 4.30
N GLN A 87 -21.36 0.37 4.91
CA GLN A 87 -22.68 0.24 4.30
C GLN A 87 -23.37 1.59 4.12
N TRP A 88 -23.40 2.41 5.15
CA TRP A 88 -24.26 3.58 5.22
C TRP A 88 -23.57 4.91 4.98
N LEU A 89 -22.26 5.03 5.23
CA LEU A 89 -21.58 6.33 5.24
C LEU A 89 -20.54 6.48 4.12
N SER A 90 -19.73 5.46 3.86
CA SER A 90 -18.55 5.60 3.00
C SER A 90 -18.88 5.89 1.53
N ASN A 91 -19.91 5.25 0.97
CA ASN A 91 -20.29 5.34 -0.43
C ASN A 91 -21.71 5.92 -0.63
N ASN A 92 -22.33 6.45 0.41
CA ASN A 92 -23.68 7.00 0.33
C ASN A 92 -23.63 8.42 -0.26
N ALA A 93 -24.25 8.62 -1.42
CA ALA A 93 -24.29 9.92 -2.10
C ALA A 93 -25.02 11.01 -1.31
N LYS A 94 -25.85 10.65 -0.33
CA LYS A 94 -26.57 11.59 0.53
C LYS A 94 -25.72 12.09 1.71
N VAL A 95 -24.63 11.39 2.04
CA VAL A 95 -23.67 11.82 3.06
C VAL A 95 -22.65 12.73 2.41
N THR A 96 -22.58 13.98 2.81
CA THR A 96 -21.62 14.94 2.24
C THR A 96 -20.21 14.71 2.77
N ASP A 97 -19.20 15.23 2.07
CA ASP A 97 -17.82 15.17 2.54
C ASP A 97 -17.61 15.98 3.83
N SER A 98 -18.40 17.03 4.03
CA SER A 98 -18.44 17.79 5.27
C SER A 98 -18.94 16.93 6.44
N ASP A 99 -19.99 16.13 6.23
CA ASP A 99 -20.52 15.24 7.26
C ASP A 99 -19.51 14.13 7.59
N ARG A 100 -18.86 13.55 6.56
CA ARG A 100 -17.77 12.58 6.77
C ARG A 100 -16.65 13.16 7.61
N THR A 101 -16.21 14.38 7.28
CA THR A 101 -15.16 15.08 8.03
C THR A 101 -15.58 15.34 9.49
N ARG A 102 -16.82 15.77 9.73
CA ARG A 102 -17.35 15.98 11.09
C ARG A 102 -17.39 14.68 11.90
N MET A 103 -17.67 13.55 11.27
CA MET A 103 -17.63 12.22 11.90
C MET A 103 -16.21 11.65 12.01
N GLY A 104 -15.17 12.38 11.58
CA GLY A 104 -13.79 11.88 11.57
C GLY A 104 -13.53 10.78 10.54
N LEU A 105 -14.41 10.62 9.55
CA LEU A 105 -14.25 9.61 8.51
C LEU A 105 -13.33 10.13 7.39
N THR A 106 -12.58 9.21 6.78
CA THR A 106 -11.74 9.54 5.64
C THR A 106 -12.59 9.92 4.42
N VAL A 107 -12.41 11.13 3.93
CA VAL A 107 -13.01 11.57 2.66
C VAL A 107 -12.17 11.02 1.51
N LYS A 108 -12.80 10.25 0.62
CA LYS A 108 -12.14 9.80 -0.60
C LYS A 108 -12.06 10.98 -1.55
N THR A 109 -10.92 11.66 -1.61
CA THR A 109 -10.65 12.57 -2.71
C THR A 109 -10.64 11.75 -4.00
N GLY A 110 -11.61 11.96 -4.89
CA GLY A 110 -11.73 11.21 -6.15
C GLY A 110 -10.55 11.41 -7.11
N THR A 111 -9.61 12.25 -6.75
CA THR A 111 -8.38 12.51 -7.50
C THR A 111 -7.29 11.57 -6.99
N ARG A 112 -7.15 10.44 -7.67
CA ARG A 112 -5.98 9.59 -7.48
C ARG A 112 -4.75 10.41 -7.84
N THR A 113 -3.86 10.69 -6.89
CA THR A 113 -2.58 11.36 -7.17
C THR A 113 -1.87 10.60 -8.29
N PRO A 114 -1.63 11.22 -9.46
CA PRO A 114 -0.95 10.54 -10.54
C PRO A 114 0.44 10.11 -10.05
N VAL A 115 0.76 8.84 -10.26
CA VAL A 115 2.13 8.36 -10.02
C VAL A 115 3.05 9.07 -11.01
N ALA A 116 4.05 9.77 -10.51
CA ALA A 116 5.00 10.49 -11.35
C ALA A 116 5.82 9.51 -12.21
N LYS A 117 6.28 9.98 -13.36
CA LYS A 117 7.25 9.26 -14.19
C LYS A 117 8.55 9.09 -13.39
N PRO A 118 9.23 7.91 -13.43
CA PRO A 118 10.50 7.72 -12.76
C PRO A 118 11.56 8.70 -13.28
N THR A 119 12.29 9.31 -12.38
CA THR A 119 13.34 10.33 -12.69
C THR A 119 14.75 9.80 -12.51
N THR A 120 14.92 8.73 -11.71
CA THR A 120 16.19 8.05 -11.48
C THR A 120 16.36 6.87 -12.43
N SER A 121 17.59 6.39 -12.56
CA SER A 121 17.93 5.18 -13.31
C SER A 121 18.30 4.03 -12.37
N PRO A 122 18.07 2.75 -12.78
CA PRO A 122 18.59 1.63 -12.02
C PRO A 122 20.10 1.51 -12.20
N VAL A 123 20.80 1.16 -11.14
CA VAL A 123 22.17 0.63 -11.19
C VAL A 123 22.07 -0.89 -11.22
N GLY A 124 22.74 -1.50 -12.20
CA GLY A 124 22.73 -2.95 -12.39
C GLY A 124 24.07 -3.60 -12.07
N GLU A 125 24.03 -4.78 -11.50
CA GLU A 125 25.16 -5.67 -11.28
C GLU A 125 24.82 -7.07 -11.77
N ILE A 126 25.81 -7.82 -12.30
CA ILE A 126 25.58 -9.15 -12.84
C ILE A 126 26.45 -10.16 -12.09
N ASP A 127 25.82 -11.16 -11.48
CA ASP A 127 26.49 -12.38 -11.10
C ASP A 127 26.32 -13.41 -12.24
N PHE A 128 27.45 -13.82 -12.83
CA PHE A 128 27.56 -14.76 -13.93
C PHE A 128 28.35 -16.01 -13.55
N SER A 129 28.48 -16.29 -12.25
CA SER A 129 29.19 -17.47 -11.72
C SER A 129 28.49 -18.79 -12.06
N ALA A 130 27.19 -18.73 -12.27
CA ALA A 130 26.39 -19.90 -12.59
C ALA A 130 26.45 -20.21 -14.12
N ARG A 131 26.57 -21.50 -14.43
CA ARG A 131 26.65 -21.99 -15.82
C ARG A 131 25.38 -21.61 -16.59
N ARG A 132 25.55 -20.90 -17.71
CA ARG A 132 24.48 -20.44 -18.61
C ARG A 132 23.39 -19.64 -17.95
N GLN A 133 23.76 -18.88 -16.90
CA GLN A 133 22.83 -18.01 -16.19
C GLN A 133 23.51 -16.68 -15.85
N HIS A 134 22.73 -15.62 -15.91
CA HIS A 134 23.10 -14.31 -15.34
C HIS A 134 22.04 -13.91 -14.31
N ALA A 135 22.45 -13.71 -13.06
CA ALA A 135 21.61 -13.10 -12.06
C ALA A 135 21.83 -11.58 -12.09
N ILE A 136 20.85 -10.84 -12.57
CA ILE A 136 20.89 -9.39 -12.74
C ILE A 136 20.30 -8.75 -11.50
N TYR A 137 21.16 -8.17 -10.67
CA TYR A 137 20.79 -7.36 -9.52
C TYR A 137 20.57 -5.93 -9.96
N PHE A 138 19.58 -5.26 -9.39
CA PHE A 138 19.33 -3.85 -9.66
C PHE A 138 18.78 -3.14 -8.42
N TYR A 139 19.19 -1.91 -8.25
CA TYR A 139 18.80 -1.00 -7.16
C TYR A 139 18.78 0.43 -7.69
N ASP A 140 18.22 1.37 -6.91
CA ASP A 140 18.15 2.76 -7.34
C ASP A 140 19.47 3.48 -7.13
N GLU A 141 19.84 4.37 -8.07
CA GLU A 141 21.08 5.16 -8.00
C GLU A 141 21.15 6.03 -6.75
N ASP A 142 20.00 6.54 -6.27
CA ASP A 142 19.92 7.35 -5.07
C ASP A 142 19.92 6.52 -3.78
N SER A 143 19.75 5.22 -3.85
CA SER A 143 19.55 4.30 -2.74
C SER A 143 20.41 3.04 -2.80
N SER A 144 21.71 3.19 -3.10
CA SER A 144 22.66 2.06 -3.31
C SER A 144 22.76 1.04 -2.15
N ARG A 145 22.25 1.36 -0.97
CA ARG A 145 22.22 0.47 0.19
C ARG A 145 20.89 -0.27 0.38
N SER A 146 19.89 0.02 -0.42
CA SER A 146 18.57 -0.57 -0.32
C SER A 146 18.19 -1.25 -1.64
N LYS A 147 17.69 -2.49 -1.55
CA LYS A 147 17.07 -3.18 -2.70
C LYS A 147 15.66 -2.66 -3.01
N ALA A 148 15.22 -1.61 -2.32
CA ALA A 148 13.92 -1.01 -2.53
C ALA A 148 13.88 -0.26 -3.86
N LYS A 149 12.77 -0.41 -4.57
CA LYS A 149 12.47 0.40 -5.76
C LYS A 149 12.12 1.82 -5.32
N PRO A 150 12.34 2.84 -6.18
CA PRO A 150 11.84 4.19 -5.92
C PRO A 150 10.33 4.21 -5.70
N GLU A 151 9.84 5.21 -4.96
CA GLU A 151 8.41 5.37 -4.73
C GLU A 151 7.66 5.52 -6.06
N GLY A 152 6.52 4.83 -6.19
CA GLY A 152 5.70 4.85 -7.40
C GLY A 152 6.20 3.97 -8.54
N VAL A 153 7.39 3.37 -8.44
CA VAL A 153 7.91 2.44 -9.46
C VAL A 153 7.23 1.07 -9.35
N HIS A 154 6.71 0.59 -10.48
CA HIS A 154 6.15 -0.75 -10.59
C HIS A 154 7.25 -1.80 -10.66
N GLY A 155 8.25 -1.61 -11.54
CA GLY A 155 9.33 -2.56 -11.78
C GLY A 155 10.48 -1.98 -12.58
N CYS A 156 11.46 -2.85 -12.86
CA CYS A 156 12.59 -2.59 -13.72
C CYS A 156 12.38 -3.33 -15.05
N GLU A 157 12.38 -2.60 -16.15
CA GLU A 157 12.46 -3.20 -17.49
C GLU A 157 13.92 -3.51 -17.81
N ILE A 158 14.15 -4.72 -18.31
CA ILE A 158 15.45 -5.24 -18.71
C ILE A 158 15.42 -5.50 -20.20
N TYR A 159 16.39 -4.92 -20.89
CA TYR A 159 16.64 -5.14 -22.33
C TYR A 159 18.03 -5.72 -22.49
N MET A 160 18.20 -6.57 -23.49
CA MET A 160 19.48 -7.23 -23.75
C MET A 160 19.86 -7.22 -25.22
N LYS A 161 21.18 -7.35 -25.46
CA LYS A 161 21.79 -7.69 -26.77
C LYS A 161 22.80 -8.79 -26.54
N VAL A 162 22.70 -9.86 -27.33
CA VAL A 162 23.63 -11.00 -27.27
C VAL A 162 24.62 -10.86 -28.40
N ASP A 163 25.91 -10.86 -28.03
CA ASP A 163 27.06 -10.83 -28.96
C ASP A 163 27.27 -9.51 -29.71
N GLY A 164 28.47 -9.36 -30.30
CA GLY A 164 28.86 -8.16 -31.04
C GLY A 164 29.34 -7.00 -30.18
N GLU A 165 29.30 -5.79 -30.74
CA GLU A 165 29.68 -4.57 -30.04
C GLU A 165 28.64 -4.13 -29.03
N ALA A 166 29.07 -3.38 -28.01
CA ALA A 166 28.16 -2.80 -27.02
C ALA A 166 27.09 -1.93 -27.71
N PRO A 167 25.81 -2.03 -27.31
CA PRO A 167 24.73 -1.30 -27.95
C PRO A 167 24.88 0.21 -27.73
N LYS A 168 24.65 0.98 -28.78
CA LYS A 168 24.64 2.46 -28.76
C LYS A 168 23.22 3.02 -28.84
N LEU A 169 22.30 2.24 -29.39
CA LEU A 169 20.91 2.64 -29.59
C LEU A 169 19.96 1.59 -28.99
N VAL A 170 18.81 2.04 -28.51
CA VAL A 170 17.76 1.16 -27.96
C VAL A 170 17.24 0.15 -29.01
N SER A 171 17.25 0.53 -30.28
CA SER A 171 16.83 -0.33 -31.40
C SER A 171 17.71 -1.58 -31.58
N GLU A 172 18.88 -1.61 -31.00
CA GLU A 172 19.79 -2.76 -31.02
C GLU A 172 19.47 -3.79 -29.91
N LEU A 173 18.59 -3.42 -29.00
CA LEU A 173 18.24 -4.22 -27.84
C LEU A 173 16.91 -4.94 -28.03
N THR A 174 16.82 -6.13 -27.47
CA THR A 174 15.58 -6.89 -27.36
C THR A 174 15.06 -6.83 -25.95
N TYR A 175 13.75 -6.58 -25.79
CA TYR A 175 13.11 -6.65 -24.49
C TYR A 175 13.20 -8.05 -23.90
N LEU A 176 13.63 -8.15 -22.65
CA LEU A 176 13.79 -9.41 -21.93
C LEU A 176 12.67 -9.62 -20.91
N ALA A 177 12.49 -8.69 -19.98
CA ALA A 177 11.52 -8.81 -18.91
C ALA A 177 11.21 -7.47 -18.22
N THR A 178 10.08 -7.43 -17.52
CA THR A 178 9.82 -6.43 -16.47
C THR A 178 9.77 -7.13 -15.12
N CYS A 179 10.66 -6.75 -14.21
CA CYS A 179 10.82 -7.41 -12.92
C CYS A 179 10.43 -6.50 -11.77
N THR A 180 9.65 -7.02 -10.85
CA THR A 180 9.22 -6.31 -9.64
C THR A 180 10.13 -6.55 -8.44
N ALA A 181 11.03 -7.53 -8.53
CA ALA A 181 12.00 -7.90 -7.51
C ALA A 181 13.39 -8.15 -8.11
N SER A 182 14.44 -7.82 -7.39
CA SER A 182 15.86 -8.10 -7.71
C SER A 182 16.32 -9.29 -6.90
N PRO A 183 17.10 -10.26 -7.50
CA PRO A 183 17.58 -10.27 -8.87
C PRO A 183 16.59 -10.87 -9.88
N TYR A 184 16.82 -10.58 -11.15
CA TYR A 184 16.25 -11.34 -12.27
C TYR A 184 17.28 -12.37 -12.78
N VAL A 185 16.87 -13.61 -13.04
CA VAL A 185 17.75 -14.66 -13.56
C VAL A 185 17.45 -14.90 -15.04
N ALA A 186 18.39 -14.52 -15.89
CA ALA A 186 18.37 -14.83 -17.33
C ALA A 186 19.05 -16.16 -17.57
N THR A 187 18.46 -17.05 -18.39
CA THR A 187 19.01 -18.35 -18.79
C THR A 187 19.36 -18.34 -20.27
N PHE A 188 20.45 -19.03 -20.63
CA PHE A 188 20.98 -19.06 -21.98
C PHE A 188 21.07 -20.47 -22.50
N ASP A 189 20.90 -20.61 -23.82
CA ASP A 189 21.15 -21.88 -24.52
C ASP A 189 22.66 -22.16 -24.61
N GLY A 190 23.05 -23.46 -24.87
CA GLY A 190 24.42 -23.83 -25.04
C GLY A 190 25.12 -23.16 -26.22
N THR A 191 24.38 -22.71 -27.25
CA THR A 191 24.87 -21.97 -28.41
C THR A 191 25.29 -20.54 -28.11
N GLN A 192 24.89 -20.04 -26.96
CA GLN A 192 25.22 -18.70 -26.46
C GLN A 192 26.42 -18.68 -25.50
N ALA A 193 26.95 -19.87 -25.14
CA ALA A 193 28.13 -20.00 -24.30
C ALA A 193 29.33 -19.30 -24.91
N GLY A 194 30.07 -18.55 -24.10
CA GLY A 194 31.22 -17.74 -24.51
C GLY A 194 30.86 -16.38 -25.13
N LYS A 195 29.58 -16.10 -25.43
CA LYS A 195 29.16 -14.80 -25.96
C LYS A 195 29.02 -13.76 -24.83
N THR A 196 29.27 -12.50 -25.18
CA THR A 196 29.03 -11.38 -24.30
C THR A 196 27.55 -10.94 -24.41
N VAL A 197 26.90 -10.74 -23.30
CA VAL A 197 25.54 -10.19 -23.24
C VAL A 197 25.57 -8.83 -22.58
N TYR A 198 24.96 -7.85 -23.22
CA TYR A 198 24.82 -6.48 -22.77
C TYR A 198 23.40 -6.25 -22.28
N TYR A 199 23.24 -5.49 -21.20
CA TYR A 199 21.94 -5.14 -20.66
C TYR A 199 21.81 -3.64 -20.45
N TRP A 200 20.61 -3.14 -20.73
CA TRP A 200 20.13 -1.82 -20.32
C TRP A 200 18.89 -1.99 -19.48
N LEU A 201 18.82 -1.20 -18.41
CA LEU A 201 17.75 -1.25 -17.42
C LEU A 201 17.08 0.14 -17.34
N ARG A 202 15.78 0.14 -17.02
CA ARG A 202 15.08 1.38 -16.68
C ARG A 202 13.91 1.10 -15.76
N TRP A 203 13.60 2.07 -14.91
CA TRP A 203 12.39 2.01 -14.07
C TRP A 203 11.14 2.26 -14.90
N VAL A 204 10.02 1.61 -14.52
CA VAL A 204 8.70 1.82 -15.10
C VAL A 204 7.67 1.94 -13.99
N ASN A 205 6.75 2.91 -14.09
CA ASN A 205 5.66 3.06 -13.16
C ASN A 205 4.44 2.19 -13.54
N THR A 206 3.39 2.21 -12.69
CA THR A 206 2.14 1.44 -12.92
C THR A 206 1.35 1.89 -14.14
N ARG A 207 1.70 3.02 -14.77
CA ARG A 207 1.08 3.57 -15.98
C ARG A 207 1.84 3.20 -17.26
N GLY A 208 2.97 2.49 -17.12
CA GLY A 208 3.85 2.14 -18.24
C GLY A 208 4.80 3.27 -18.67
N GLU A 209 4.87 4.37 -17.89
CA GLU A 209 5.80 5.47 -18.17
C GLU A 209 7.19 5.07 -17.70
N ALA A 210 8.18 5.12 -18.62
CA ALA A 210 9.53 4.68 -18.37
C ALA A 210 10.47 5.85 -18.03
N GLY A 211 11.35 5.63 -17.05
CA GLY A 211 12.41 6.55 -16.64
C GLY A 211 13.62 6.54 -17.59
N PRO A 212 14.73 7.17 -17.18
CA PRO A 212 15.99 7.14 -17.91
C PRO A 212 16.60 5.74 -17.93
N TRP A 213 17.46 5.50 -18.92
CA TRP A 213 18.20 4.26 -19.03
C TRP A 213 19.39 4.24 -18.08
N SER A 214 19.73 3.05 -17.59
CA SER A 214 20.98 2.80 -16.87
C SER A 214 22.20 2.91 -17.78
N SER A 215 23.36 2.94 -17.17
CA SER A 215 24.61 2.59 -17.87
C SER A 215 24.52 1.16 -18.39
N VAL A 216 25.22 0.85 -19.49
CA VAL A 216 25.33 -0.52 -20.00
C VAL A 216 26.09 -1.38 -19.01
N ILE A 217 25.57 -2.57 -18.73
CA ILE A 217 26.27 -3.61 -17.99
C ILE A 217 26.42 -4.83 -18.88
N SER A 218 27.48 -5.61 -18.72
CA SER A 218 27.73 -6.78 -19.54
C SER A 218 28.43 -7.91 -18.79
N ALA A 219 28.18 -9.14 -19.22
CA ALA A 219 28.89 -10.32 -18.75
C ALA A 219 28.95 -11.38 -19.85
N ASN A 220 29.93 -12.29 -19.75
CA ASN A 220 30.06 -13.43 -20.64
C ASN A 220 29.22 -14.59 -20.13
N VAL A 221 28.56 -15.30 -21.05
CA VAL A 221 27.82 -16.52 -20.73
C VAL A 221 28.83 -17.65 -20.46
N VAL A 222 28.90 -18.10 -19.21
CA VAL A 222 29.74 -19.23 -18.80
C VAL A 222 29.13 -20.54 -19.34
N GLY A 223 29.89 -21.31 -20.06
CA GLY A 223 29.48 -22.56 -20.73
C GLY A 223 29.46 -23.80 -19.83
#